data_553ff57454e688a9abd0fbb0062a4b48
#
_entry.id   553ff57454e688a9abd0fbb0062a4b48
#
_cell.length_a   1.000
_cell.length_b   1.000
_cell.length_c   1.000
_cell.angle_alpha   90.00
_cell.angle_beta   90.00
_cell.angle_gamma   90.00
#
_symmetry.space_group_name_H-M   'P 1'
#
loop_
_entity.id
_entity.type
_entity.pdbx_description
1 polymer ?
#
loop_
_entity_poly.entity_id
_entity_poly.type
_entity_poly.pdbx_seq_one_letter_code
_entity_poly.pdbx_strand_id
1 'polypeptide(L)'
;MQRYFLYLAYDGTSYHGWQIQPNGISVQEVLQKALATLLRQPVSITGAGRTDTGVHARMMVAHFDFEYADDPVRRIDGRWLTDKLNRLLPPDISIYKTVPVVADAHARFDALSRTYHYYLHFGKSPFLRAYSCRLYRMLDFEKMNEAAAALFDYTDFTSFSKVNTDTKTNNCRIMQARWTELAPGEWRFEIQADRFLRNMVRAIVG
;
A
#
# COMPACT_ATOMS: atom_id res chain seq x y z
N MET A 1 -27.17 4.74 3.24
CA MET A 1 -25.69 4.72 3.41
C MET A 1 -25.02 4.70 2.04
N GLN A 2 -23.95 5.46 1.82
CA GLN A 2 -23.21 5.53 0.56
C GLN A 2 -21.76 5.11 0.81
N ARG A 3 -21.21 4.26 -0.06
CA ARG A 3 -19.79 3.87 -0.06
C ARG A 3 -18.95 4.84 -0.88
N TYR A 4 -17.76 5.16 -0.34
CA TYR A 4 -16.77 6.02 -0.99
C TYR A 4 -15.42 5.33 -1.05
N PHE A 5 -14.72 5.47 -2.18
CA PHE A 5 -13.31 5.13 -2.30
C PHE A 5 -12.45 6.37 -2.10
N LEU A 6 -11.40 6.21 -1.29
CA LEU A 6 -10.30 7.16 -1.14
C LEU A 6 -9.09 6.62 -1.90
N TYR A 7 -8.57 7.41 -2.81
CA TYR A 7 -7.29 7.16 -3.48
C TYR A 7 -6.25 8.06 -2.82
N LEU A 8 -5.19 7.46 -2.29
CA LEU A 8 -4.22 8.18 -1.46
C LEU A 8 -2.80 7.68 -1.65
N ALA A 9 -1.84 8.52 -1.24
CA ALA A 9 -0.44 8.16 -1.06
C ALA A 9 -0.02 8.45 0.38
N TYR A 10 1.02 7.76 0.83
CA TYR A 10 1.66 8.07 2.11
C TYR A 10 3.13 7.69 2.14
N ASP A 11 3.91 8.47 2.84
CA ASP A 11 5.23 8.11 3.33
C ASP A 11 5.05 7.33 4.65
N GLY A 12 5.42 6.06 4.65
CA GLY A 12 5.22 5.16 5.80
C GLY A 12 6.29 5.27 6.88
N THR A 13 7.29 6.15 6.73
CA THR A 13 8.46 6.22 7.63
C THR A 13 8.07 6.37 9.09
N SER A 14 7.07 7.21 9.37
CA SER A 14 6.60 7.51 10.73
C SER A 14 5.46 6.61 11.21
N TYR A 15 5.08 5.59 10.42
CA TYR A 15 3.92 4.76 10.71
C TYR A 15 4.28 3.29 10.93
N HIS A 16 3.54 2.67 11.85
CA HIS A 16 3.58 1.22 12.08
C HIS A 16 2.72 0.46 11.05
N GLY A 17 2.85 0.85 9.77
CA GLY A 17 2.11 0.29 8.64
C GLY A 17 0.71 0.87 8.48
N TRP A 18 -0.07 0.19 7.64
CA TRP A 18 -1.42 0.63 7.33
C TRP A 18 -2.39 0.44 8.49
N GLN A 19 -2.48 -0.78 9.04
CA GLN A 19 -3.57 -1.19 9.93
C GLN A 19 -3.37 -0.72 11.36
N ILE A 20 -4.47 -0.29 12.01
CA ILE A 20 -4.52 0.04 13.44
C ILE A 20 -4.03 -1.16 14.26
N GLN A 21 -3.10 -0.88 15.18
CA GLN A 21 -2.53 -1.85 16.10
C GLN A 21 -2.12 -1.16 17.41
N PRO A 22 -2.03 -1.89 18.53
CA PRO A 22 -1.77 -1.28 19.84
C PRO A 22 -0.40 -0.59 19.97
N ASN A 23 0.57 -0.98 19.14
CA ASN A 23 1.99 -0.67 19.37
C ASN A 23 2.49 0.58 18.65
N GLY A 24 1.61 1.39 18.03
CA GLY A 24 2.01 2.63 17.39
C GLY A 24 1.01 3.18 16.40
N ILE A 25 1.26 4.41 15.99
CA ILE A 25 0.39 5.14 15.06
C ILE A 25 0.40 4.47 13.69
N SER A 26 -0.77 4.29 13.09
CA SER A 26 -0.96 3.75 11.75
C SER A 26 -1.58 4.76 10.80
N VAL A 27 -1.39 4.57 9.49
CA VAL A 27 -2.02 5.42 8.47
C VAL A 27 -3.55 5.36 8.57
N GLN A 28 -4.11 4.18 8.80
CA GLN A 28 -5.56 3.98 8.97
C GLN A 28 -6.11 4.80 10.14
N GLU A 29 -5.42 4.82 11.28
CA GLU A 29 -5.83 5.58 12.46
C GLU A 29 -5.87 7.08 12.19
N VAL A 30 -4.84 7.64 11.55
CA VAL A 30 -4.77 9.05 11.22
C VAL A 30 -5.89 9.44 10.25
N LEU A 31 -6.15 8.62 9.24
CA LEU A 31 -7.24 8.84 8.29
C LEU A 31 -8.62 8.77 8.97
N GLN A 32 -8.84 7.80 9.85
CA GLN A 32 -10.12 7.68 10.58
C GLN A 32 -10.37 8.89 11.48
N LYS A 33 -9.35 9.38 12.18
CA LYS A 33 -9.45 10.60 13.00
C LYS A 33 -9.77 11.83 12.14
N ALA A 34 -9.12 11.99 11.00
CA ALA A 34 -9.37 13.11 10.10
C ALA A 34 -10.80 13.06 9.52
N LEU A 35 -11.25 11.89 9.07
CA LEU A 35 -12.62 11.69 8.58
C LEU A 35 -13.65 11.97 9.68
N ALA A 36 -13.44 11.44 10.87
CA ALA A 36 -14.35 11.66 12.02
C ALA A 36 -14.46 13.15 12.39
N THR A 37 -13.35 13.89 12.32
CA THR A 37 -13.33 15.34 12.56
C THR A 37 -14.16 16.10 11.52
N LEU A 38 -13.99 15.78 10.23
CA LEU A 38 -14.69 16.48 9.14
C LEU A 38 -16.16 16.10 9.04
N LEU A 39 -16.48 14.84 9.25
CA LEU A 39 -17.83 14.29 9.10
C LEU A 39 -18.63 14.30 10.40
N ARG A 40 -18.00 14.68 11.53
CA ARG A 40 -18.58 14.81 12.88
C ARG A 40 -19.21 13.53 13.42
N GLN A 41 -18.73 12.37 12.96
CA GLN A 41 -19.11 11.05 13.47
C GLN A 41 -17.99 10.05 13.22
N PRO A 42 -17.90 8.96 14.01
CA PRO A 42 -16.93 7.89 13.77
C PRO A 42 -17.09 7.28 12.38
N VAL A 43 -15.97 7.07 11.71
CA VAL A 43 -15.92 6.45 10.37
C VAL A 43 -14.89 5.34 10.39
N SER A 44 -15.30 4.12 10.06
CA SER A 44 -14.39 3.00 9.85
C SER A 44 -13.91 2.98 8.41
N ILE A 45 -12.61 2.74 8.22
CA ILE A 45 -12.01 2.69 6.89
C ILE A 45 -11.34 1.33 6.65
N THR A 46 -11.48 0.78 5.45
CA THR A 46 -10.88 -0.48 5.04
C THR A 46 -9.96 -0.26 3.83
N GLY A 47 -8.67 -0.58 3.97
CA GLY A 47 -7.69 -0.45 2.88
C GLY A 47 -7.64 -1.65 1.94
N ALA A 48 -7.09 -1.45 0.76
CA ALA A 48 -6.89 -2.49 -0.27
C ALA A 48 -5.93 -3.61 0.18
N GLY A 49 -5.11 -3.35 1.18
CA GLY A 49 -4.17 -4.30 1.76
C GLY A 49 -3.52 -3.77 3.02
N ARG A 50 -2.79 -4.65 3.70
CA ARG A 50 -1.92 -4.28 4.83
C ARG A 50 -0.54 -3.98 4.31
N THR A 51 0.10 -2.97 4.86
CA THR A 51 1.54 -2.71 4.68
C THR A 51 2.23 -2.83 6.03
N ASP A 52 3.47 -3.28 6.01
CA ASP A 52 4.30 -3.36 7.21
C ASP A 52 4.83 -1.97 7.60
N THR A 53 5.41 -1.86 8.81
CA THR A 53 6.06 -0.65 9.31
C THR A 53 7.07 -0.11 8.30
N GLY A 54 7.03 1.19 8.03
CA GLY A 54 7.95 1.89 7.14
C GLY A 54 7.68 1.71 5.64
N VAL A 55 6.67 0.93 5.24
CA VAL A 55 6.31 0.76 3.83
C VAL A 55 5.52 1.96 3.35
N HIS A 56 5.98 2.57 2.26
CA HIS A 56 5.31 3.69 1.59
C HIS A 56 4.28 3.20 0.59
N ALA A 57 3.31 4.04 0.24
CA ALA A 57 2.41 3.78 -0.86
C ALA A 57 2.30 5.02 -1.77
N ARG A 58 2.62 4.84 -3.04
CA ARG A 58 2.34 5.85 -4.07
C ARG A 58 0.87 5.86 -4.48
N MET A 59 0.20 4.71 -4.34
CA MET A 59 -1.22 4.54 -4.56
C MET A 59 -1.74 3.48 -3.59
N MET A 60 -2.63 3.88 -2.71
CA MET A 60 -3.46 3.02 -1.88
C MET A 60 -4.92 3.38 -2.13
N VAL A 61 -5.78 2.38 -2.18
CA VAL A 61 -7.22 2.59 -2.19
C VAL A 61 -7.79 2.12 -0.87
N ALA A 62 -8.65 2.92 -0.28
CA ALA A 62 -9.42 2.54 0.89
C ALA A 62 -10.90 2.87 0.68
N HIS A 63 -11.79 2.19 1.38
CA HIS A 63 -13.20 2.55 1.36
C HIS A 63 -13.75 2.81 2.75
N PHE A 64 -14.79 3.62 2.78
CA PHE A 64 -15.61 3.84 3.97
C PHE A 64 -17.07 4.04 3.56
N ASP A 65 -17.96 3.77 4.50
CA ASP A 65 -19.39 4.00 4.36
C ASP A 65 -19.79 5.21 5.17
N PHE A 66 -20.69 6.04 4.60
CA PHE A 66 -21.17 7.24 5.26
C PHE A 66 -22.62 7.54 4.92
N GLU A 67 -23.31 8.10 5.89
CA GLU A 67 -24.68 8.63 5.75
C GLU A 67 -24.84 9.80 6.71
N TYR A 68 -25.42 10.89 6.24
CA TYR A 68 -25.80 11.99 7.12
C TYR A 68 -27.01 11.57 7.97
N ALA A 69 -26.90 11.75 9.28
CA ALA A 69 -27.96 11.35 10.23
C ALA A 69 -29.26 12.15 10.03
N ASP A 70 -29.13 13.42 9.64
CA ASP A 70 -30.23 14.37 9.41
C ASP A 70 -30.77 14.33 7.98
N ASP A 71 -30.01 13.80 7.02
CA ASP A 71 -30.39 13.72 5.62
C ASP A 71 -29.77 12.49 4.93
N PRO A 72 -30.41 11.31 4.97
CA PRO A 72 -29.89 10.08 4.38
C PRO A 72 -29.71 10.12 2.85
N VAL A 73 -30.34 11.06 2.16
CA VAL A 73 -30.25 11.24 0.70
C VAL A 73 -29.05 12.09 0.31
N ARG A 74 -28.63 12.98 1.21
CA ARG A 74 -27.45 13.84 1.01
C ARG A 74 -26.18 13.01 0.80
N ARG A 75 -25.36 13.44 -0.15
CA ARG A 75 -24.08 12.80 -0.47
C ARG A 75 -22.94 13.73 -0.17
N ILE A 76 -21.78 13.14 0.18
CA ILE A 76 -20.54 13.91 0.34
C ILE A 76 -20.09 14.37 -1.04
N ASP A 77 -19.78 15.66 -1.17
CA ASP A 77 -19.00 16.13 -2.30
C ASP A 77 -17.55 15.63 -2.15
N GLY A 78 -17.15 14.73 -3.06
CA GLY A 78 -15.84 14.10 -3.03
C GLY A 78 -14.69 15.10 -3.24
N ARG A 79 -14.89 16.18 -3.99
CA ARG A 79 -13.88 17.24 -4.17
C ARG A 79 -13.68 18.02 -2.90
N TRP A 80 -14.78 18.42 -2.26
CA TRP A 80 -14.76 19.10 -0.97
C TRP A 80 -14.06 18.24 0.09
N LEU A 81 -14.40 16.95 0.20
CA LEU A 81 -13.78 16.07 1.19
C LEU A 81 -12.29 15.87 0.92
N THR A 82 -11.90 15.70 -0.34
CA THR A 82 -10.48 15.59 -0.75
C THR A 82 -9.69 16.83 -0.35
N ASP A 83 -10.19 18.03 -0.64
CA ASP A 83 -9.54 19.29 -0.26
C ASP A 83 -9.41 19.42 1.27
N LYS A 84 -10.49 19.14 2.01
CA LYS A 84 -10.51 19.25 3.48
C LYS A 84 -9.59 18.24 4.15
N LEU A 85 -9.56 16.99 3.65
CA LEU A 85 -8.64 15.97 4.15
C LEU A 85 -7.18 16.40 3.95
N ASN A 86 -6.81 16.90 2.76
CA ASN A 86 -5.45 17.33 2.49
C ASN A 86 -4.99 18.54 3.31
N ARG A 87 -5.92 19.36 3.79
CA ARG A 87 -5.61 20.46 4.73
C ARG A 87 -5.46 20.01 6.18
N LEU A 88 -6.13 18.92 6.55
CA LEU A 88 -6.14 18.42 7.91
C LEU A 88 -5.07 17.36 8.17
N LEU A 89 -4.76 16.55 7.16
CA LEU A 89 -3.79 15.47 7.25
C LEU A 89 -2.36 16.02 7.32
N PRO A 90 -1.44 15.28 7.99
CA PRO A 90 -0.04 15.62 7.99
C PRO A 90 0.57 15.51 6.59
N PRO A 91 1.73 16.16 6.31
CA PRO A 91 2.31 16.26 4.96
C PRO A 91 2.75 14.93 4.35
N ASP A 92 2.86 13.88 5.16
CA ASP A 92 3.23 12.52 4.75
C ASP A 92 2.03 11.66 4.31
N ILE A 93 0.80 12.21 4.31
CA ILE A 93 -0.40 11.55 3.75
C ILE A 93 -1.11 12.52 2.80
N SER A 94 -1.35 12.08 1.56
CA SER A 94 -2.05 12.87 0.54
C SER A 94 -3.22 12.10 -0.05
N ILE A 95 -4.38 12.76 -0.16
CA ILE A 95 -5.57 12.22 -0.83
C ILE A 95 -5.62 12.73 -2.26
N TYR A 96 -5.63 11.84 -3.23
CA TYR A 96 -5.75 12.21 -4.64
C TYR A 96 -7.18 12.50 -5.04
N LYS A 97 -8.10 11.66 -4.58
CA LYS A 97 -9.54 11.83 -4.84
C LYS A 97 -10.38 10.98 -3.91
N THR A 98 -11.61 11.44 -3.70
CA THR A 98 -12.71 10.72 -3.06
C THR A 98 -13.84 10.56 -4.08
N VAL A 99 -14.31 9.34 -4.29
CA VAL A 99 -15.37 9.06 -5.26
C VAL A 99 -16.45 8.16 -4.65
N PRO A 100 -17.73 8.42 -4.90
CA PRO A 100 -18.80 7.49 -4.56
C PRO A 100 -18.69 6.25 -5.45
N VAL A 101 -18.98 5.08 -4.87
CA VAL A 101 -18.99 3.80 -5.56
C VAL A 101 -20.23 3.01 -5.21
N VAL A 102 -20.51 1.93 -5.92
CA VAL A 102 -21.62 1.01 -5.60
C VAL A 102 -21.45 0.41 -4.20
N ALA A 103 -22.52 0.07 -3.55
CA ALA A 103 -22.52 -0.32 -2.13
C ALA A 103 -21.73 -1.60 -1.82
N ASP A 104 -21.61 -2.49 -2.78
CA ASP A 104 -20.88 -3.76 -2.69
C ASP A 104 -19.40 -3.65 -3.10
N ALA A 105 -18.97 -2.52 -3.70
CA ALA A 105 -17.55 -2.31 -4.04
C ALA A 105 -16.65 -2.42 -2.83
N HIS A 106 -15.57 -3.18 -2.94
CA HIS A 106 -14.67 -3.46 -1.81
C HIS A 106 -13.20 -3.23 -2.16
N ALA A 107 -12.56 -2.22 -1.58
CA ALA A 107 -11.19 -1.83 -1.89
C ALA A 107 -10.18 -3.00 -1.87
N ARG A 108 -10.36 -3.99 -0.99
CA ARG A 108 -9.45 -5.14 -0.87
C ARG A 108 -9.78 -6.28 -1.82
N PHE A 109 -11.08 -6.62 -1.96
CA PHE A 109 -11.49 -7.82 -2.68
C PHE A 109 -11.65 -7.60 -4.18
N ASP A 110 -11.98 -6.36 -4.60
CA ASP A 110 -12.10 -6.01 -6.02
C ASP A 110 -10.77 -5.57 -6.63
N ALA A 111 -9.72 -5.46 -5.83
CA ALA A 111 -8.39 -5.15 -6.35
C ALA A 111 -7.83 -6.33 -7.14
N LEU A 112 -7.62 -6.14 -8.44
CA LEU A 112 -7.16 -7.16 -9.39
C LEU A 112 -5.70 -7.52 -9.19
N SER A 113 -4.88 -6.55 -8.78
CA SER A 113 -3.45 -6.75 -8.53
C SER A 113 -2.90 -5.75 -7.51
N ARG A 114 -1.70 -6.05 -7.01
CA ARG A 114 -0.86 -5.16 -6.20
C ARG A 114 0.51 -5.14 -6.82
N THR A 115 1.13 -3.96 -6.87
CA THR A 115 2.49 -3.80 -7.37
C THR A 115 3.36 -3.23 -6.26
N TYR A 116 4.51 -3.85 -6.03
CA TYR A 116 5.52 -3.36 -5.12
C TYR A 116 6.79 -2.98 -5.88
N HIS A 117 7.40 -1.88 -5.46
CA HIS A 117 8.70 -1.44 -5.91
C HIS A 117 9.69 -1.53 -4.75
N TYR A 118 10.81 -2.19 -4.97
CA TYR A 118 11.93 -2.22 -4.04
C TYR A 118 13.13 -1.55 -4.70
N TYR A 119 13.68 -0.53 -4.05
CA TYR A 119 14.76 0.28 -4.61
C TYR A 119 16.09 -0.06 -3.98
N LEU A 120 17.11 -0.23 -4.80
CA LEU A 120 18.50 -0.41 -4.40
C LEU A 120 19.35 0.69 -5.00
N HIS A 121 20.41 1.10 -4.32
CA HIS A 121 21.43 1.97 -4.89
C HIS A 121 22.82 1.63 -4.38
N PHE A 122 23.82 1.92 -5.19
CA PHE A 122 25.23 1.79 -4.87
C PHE A 122 25.82 3.17 -4.62
N GLY A 123 26.86 3.22 -3.76
CA GLY A 123 27.45 4.48 -3.39
C GLY A 123 26.68 5.27 -2.32
N LYS A 124 27.17 6.44 -1.98
CA LYS A 124 26.57 7.32 -0.98
C LYS A 124 25.72 8.39 -1.68
N SER A 125 24.42 8.41 -1.39
CA SER A 125 23.51 9.44 -1.87
C SER A 125 22.66 9.97 -0.72
N PRO A 126 22.70 11.29 -0.42
CA PRO A 126 21.85 11.88 0.60
C PRO A 126 20.36 11.91 0.18
N PHE A 127 20.07 11.84 -1.12
CA PHE A 127 18.70 11.94 -1.66
C PHE A 127 17.98 10.59 -1.71
N LEU A 128 18.73 9.49 -1.81
CA LEU A 128 18.16 8.14 -1.91
C LEU A 128 18.01 7.43 -0.55
N ARG A 129 18.67 7.91 0.49
CA ARG A 129 18.80 7.24 1.80
C ARG A 129 17.48 6.86 2.47
N ALA A 130 16.42 7.62 2.22
CA ALA A 130 15.12 7.40 2.86
C ALA A 130 14.25 6.38 2.11
N TYR A 131 14.47 6.19 0.80
CA TYR A 131 13.55 5.45 -0.05
C TYR A 131 14.21 4.30 -0.83
N SER A 132 15.53 4.10 -0.64
CA SER A 132 16.29 3.08 -1.36
C SER A 132 17.29 2.41 -0.43
N CYS A 133 17.39 1.09 -0.51
CA CYS A 133 18.36 0.33 0.26
C CYS A 133 19.76 0.48 -0.36
N ARG A 134 20.70 0.98 0.44
CA ARG A 134 22.08 1.11 -0.01
C ARG A 134 22.82 -0.21 0.07
N LEU A 135 23.49 -0.57 -1.03
CA LEU A 135 24.39 -1.71 -1.09
C LEU A 135 25.84 -1.24 -1.29
N TYR A 136 26.76 -2.05 -0.78
CA TYR A 136 28.19 -1.75 -0.82
C TYR A 136 28.95 -2.55 -1.89
N ARG A 137 28.31 -3.55 -2.47
CA ARG A 137 28.87 -4.42 -3.52
C ARG A 137 27.86 -4.52 -4.65
N MET A 138 28.38 -4.51 -5.88
CA MET A 138 27.56 -4.77 -7.06
C MET A 138 26.98 -6.19 -7.00
N LEU A 139 25.75 -6.31 -7.43
CA LEU A 139 25.05 -7.57 -7.57
C LEU A 139 24.99 -7.98 -9.03
N ASP A 140 24.79 -9.27 -9.27
CA ASP A 140 24.56 -9.83 -10.61
C ASP A 140 23.07 -9.75 -10.93
N PHE A 141 22.66 -8.63 -11.53
CA PHE A 141 21.24 -8.39 -11.87
C PHE A 141 20.75 -9.29 -13.00
N GLU A 142 21.61 -9.89 -13.80
CA GLU A 142 21.20 -10.88 -14.80
C GLU A 142 20.72 -12.14 -14.09
N LYS A 143 21.51 -12.69 -13.18
CA LYS A 143 21.07 -13.83 -12.33
C LYS A 143 19.87 -13.50 -11.45
N MET A 144 19.80 -12.29 -10.91
CA MET A 144 18.63 -11.86 -10.15
C MET A 144 17.37 -11.80 -11.01
N ASN A 145 17.47 -11.45 -12.28
CA ASN A 145 16.35 -11.49 -13.21
C ASN A 145 15.99 -12.91 -13.65
N GLU A 146 16.98 -13.81 -13.80
CA GLU A 146 16.72 -15.25 -14.01
C GLU A 146 15.94 -15.83 -12.82
N ALA A 147 16.36 -15.54 -11.59
CA ALA A 147 15.64 -15.95 -10.38
C ALA A 147 14.24 -15.34 -10.28
N ALA A 148 14.08 -14.07 -10.68
CA ALA A 148 12.75 -13.41 -10.71
C ALA A 148 11.84 -14.05 -11.77
N ALA A 149 12.38 -14.49 -12.91
CA ALA A 149 11.62 -15.20 -13.93
C ALA A 149 11.11 -16.57 -13.43
N ALA A 150 11.89 -17.27 -12.62
CA ALA A 150 11.46 -18.55 -12.04
C ALA A 150 10.23 -18.43 -11.12
N LEU A 151 9.92 -17.23 -10.59
CA LEU A 151 8.71 -17.04 -9.77
C LEU A 151 7.40 -17.31 -10.53
N PHE A 152 7.41 -17.21 -11.85
CA PHE A 152 6.22 -17.46 -12.66
C PHE A 152 5.86 -18.96 -12.76
N ASP A 153 6.80 -19.85 -12.46
CA ASP A 153 6.59 -21.31 -12.51
C ASP A 153 5.90 -21.85 -11.25
N TYR A 154 5.71 -20.99 -10.22
CA TYR A 154 5.15 -21.39 -8.94
C TYR A 154 3.83 -20.69 -8.67
N THR A 155 2.97 -21.37 -7.91
CA THR A 155 1.72 -20.82 -7.38
C THR A 155 1.71 -20.81 -5.85
N ASP A 156 2.33 -21.79 -5.21
CA ASP A 156 2.44 -21.87 -3.74
C ASP A 156 3.70 -21.12 -3.26
N PHE A 157 3.49 -20.06 -2.51
CA PHE A 157 4.55 -19.21 -1.95
C PHE A 157 4.69 -19.38 -0.43
N THR A 158 4.37 -20.55 0.11
CA THR A 158 4.48 -20.85 1.55
C THR A 158 5.87 -20.53 2.09
N SER A 159 6.94 -20.87 1.37
CA SER A 159 8.33 -20.62 1.78
C SER A 159 8.68 -19.14 1.89
N PHE A 160 7.93 -18.25 1.25
CA PHE A 160 8.10 -16.80 1.31
C PHE A 160 7.12 -16.11 2.27
N SER A 161 6.30 -16.89 3.00
CA SER A 161 5.31 -16.36 3.93
C SER A 161 5.80 -16.39 5.36
N LYS A 162 5.45 -15.36 6.14
CA LYS A 162 5.59 -15.45 7.59
C LYS A 162 4.64 -16.53 8.11
N VAL A 163 5.15 -17.43 8.97
CA VAL A 163 4.36 -18.46 9.63
C VAL A 163 3.28 -17.87 10.56
N ASN A 164 2.25 -18.64 10.85
CA ASN A 164 1.13 -18.27 11.73
C ASN A 164 0.35 -17.02 11.25
N THR A 165 -0.08 -17.05 10.00
CA THR A 165 -0.97 -16.03 9.41
C THR A 165 -2.35 -16.63 9.13
N ASP A 166 -3.42 -15.84 9.33
CA ASP A 166 -4.82 -16.22 9.06
C ASP A 166 -5.14 -16.22 7.56
N THR A 167 -4.32 -16.90 6.75
CA THR A 167 -4.55 -17.01 5.32
C THR A 167 -5.15 -18.37 4.97
N LYS A 168 -6.23 -18.37 4.17
CA LYS A 168 -6.87 -19.63 3.70
C LYS A 168 -6.00 -20.41 2.73
N THR A 169 -5.12 -19.75 2.01
CA THR A 169 -4.20 -20.35 1.03
C THR A 169 -2.98 -19.46 0.87
N ASN A 170 -1.83 -20.06 0.54
CA ASN A 170 -0.58 -19.37 0.22
C ASN A 170 -0.35 -19.25 -1.29
N ASN A 171 -1.38 -19.53 -2.09
CA ASN A 171 -1.30 -19.38 -3.53
C ASN A 171 -1.36 -17.91 -3.93
N CYS A 172 -0.43 -17.50 -4.79
CA CYS A 172 -0.35 -16.19 -5.42
C CYS A 172 -0.05 -16.37 -6.90
N ARG A 173 -0.58 -15.50 -7.74
CA ARG A 173 -0.24 -15.47 -9.16
C ARG A 173 0.62 -14.26 -9.44
N ILE A 174 1.90 -14.51 -9.75
CA ILE A 174 2.82 -13.45 -10.17
C ILE A 174 2.46 -13.01 -11.59
N MET A 175 2.38 -11.70 -11.78
CA MET A 175 2.05 -11.06 -13.06
C MET A 175 3.25 -10.30 -13.63
N GLN A 176 4.14 -9.83 -12.75
CA GLN A 176 5.39 -9.16 -13.12
C GLN A 176 6.43 -9.39 -12.00
N ALA A 177 7.68 -9.64 -12.38
CA ALA A 177 8.81 -9.69 -11.47
C ALA A 177 10.08 -9.35 -12.25
N ARG A 178 10.68 -8.16 -12.02
CA ARG A 178 11.86 -7.74 -12.77
C ARG A 178 12.68 -6.67 -12.05
N TRP A 179 13.99 -6.79 -12.14
CA TRP A 179 14.96 -5.74 -11.83
C TRP A 179 15.23 -4.89 -13.05
N THR A 180 15.20 -3.58 -12.89
CA THR A 180 15.47 -2.60 -13.94
C THR A 180 16.40 -1.53 -13.40
N GLU A 181 17.46 -1.21 -14.14
CA GLU A 181 18.30 -0.06 -13.85
C GLU A 181 17.56 1.23 -14.22
N LEU A 182 17.45 2.15 -13.28
CA LEU A 182 16.78 3.44 -13.46
C LEU A 182 17.77 4.56 -13.83
N ALA A 183 18.95 4.49 -13.23
CA ALA A 183 20.10 5.35 -13.48
C ALA A 183 21.37 4.56 -13.12
N PRO A 184 22.57 4.99 -13.51
CA PRO A 184 23.78 4.27 -13.18
C PRO A 184 23.91 3.96 -11.69
N GLY A 185 23.86 2.66 -11.35
CA GLY A 185 23.91 2.18 -9.95
C GLY A 185 22.63 2.35 -9.15
N GLU A 186 21.51 2.71 -9.75
CA GLU A 186 20.19 2.78 -9.13
C GLU A 186 19.25 1.76 -9.76
N TRP A 187 18.74 0.83 -8.94
CA TRP A 187 17.94 -0.29 -9.41
C TRP A 187 16.58 -0.35 -8.72
N ARG A 188 15.60 -0.84 -9.45
CA ARG A 188 14.24 -1.10 -8.94
C ARG A 188 13.85 -2.54 -9.26
N PHE A 189 13.44 -3.25 -8.22
CA PHE A 189 12.66 -4.46 -8.40
C PHE A 189 11.18 -4.08 -8.44
N GLU A 190 10.51 -4.49 -9.50
CA GLU A 190 9.07 -4.36 -9.63
C GLU A 190 8.45 -5.75 -9.61
N ILE A 191 7.54 -5.97 -8.65
CA ILE A 191 6.79 -7.22 -8.55
C ILE A 191 5.30 -6.92 -8.45
N GLN A 192 4.51 -7.59 -9.30
CA GLN A 192 3.06 -7.51 -9.32
C GLN A 192 2.46 -8.91 -9.19
N ALA A 193 1.42 -9.03 -8.36
CA ALA A 193 0.65 -10.25 -8.18
C ALA A 193 -0.82 -9.93 -7.86
N ASP A 194 -1.70 -10.91 -8.01
CA ASP A 194 -3.10 -10.84 -7.58
C ASP A 194 -3.21 -10.61 -6.05
N ARG A 195 -2.26 -11.16 -5.29
CA ARG A 195 -2.12 -10.95 -3.84
C ARG A 195 -0.68 -11.20 -3.40
N PHE A 196 -0.34 -10.72 -2.20
CA PHE A 196 0.91 -11.04 -1.52
C PHE A 196 0.64 -11.56 -0.11
N LEU A 197 1.48 -12.50 0.32
CA LEU A 197 1.52 -12.99 1.68
C LEU A 197 2.32 -12.01 2.57
N ARG A 198 2.13 -12.13 3.87
CA ARG A 198 2.87 -11.31 4.82
C ARG A 198 4.38 -11.56 4.68
N ASN A 199 5.16 -10.49 4.55
CA ASN A 199 6.60 -10.48 4.36
C ASN A 199 7.09 -11.04 3.01
N MET A 200 6.22 -11.49 2.10
CA MET A 200 6.57 -12.18 0.86
C MET A 200 7.54 -11.39 -0.02
N VAL A 201 7.26 -10.11 -0.29
CA VAL A 201 8.13 -9.27 -1.15
C VAL A 201 9.53 -9.14 -0.55
N ARG A 202 9.63 -8.98 0.77
CA ARG A 202 10.93 -8.90 1.46
C ARG A 202 11.70 -10.21 1.37
N ALA A 203 11.00 -11.35 1.53
CA ALA A 203 11.61 -12.67 1.43
C ALA A 203 12.07 -13.01 0.00
N ILE A 204 11.39 -12.47 -1.02
CA ILE A 204 11.79 -12.67 -2.42
C ILE A 204 13.05 -11.83 -2.75
N VAL A 205 13.17 -10.62 -2.19
CA VAL A 205 14.29 -9.71 -2.49
C VAL A 205 15.55 -10.07 -1.70
N GLY A 206 15.42 -10.56 -0.49
CA GLY A 206 16.53 -10.83 0.44
C GLY A 206 16.66 -12.25 0.85
#